data_80210a66762fb5b336c65650ef5dd387
#
_entry.id   80210a66762fb5b336c65650ef5dd387
#
_cell.length_a   1.000
_cell.length_b   1.000
_cell.length_c   1.000
_cell.angle_alpha   90.00
_cell.angle_beta   90.00
_cell.angle_gamma   90.00
#
_symmetry.space_group_name_H-M   'P 1'
#
loop_
_entity.id
_entity.type
_entity.pdbx_description
1 polymer ?
#
loop_
_entity_poly.entity_id
_entity_poly.type
_entity_poly.pdbx_seq_one_letter_code
_entity_poly.pdbx_strand_id
1 'polypeptide(L)'
;MKIFLLILFWTLWFLNFSSRTIISPIMPLIEDEYSINHAMAGVLFFSFWFGVTISVFSAGFISLHIGYKKTLLSGFLILIITLFLIGYAPTYQVFAIIAFFMGLGAGVYLPCAIPFITAIFERDSWGKAISFHETATGFSLLITPFVIVFALGFLNWKSIFLVMGAACLFVTILLFISSPDPRPEKGEKVSISLILHRKSFWVMTIIWIWCAIANMGIYNILPLFLVKERGMQIESANTLFGISRIGGFIAMILIGFVIDKFNLKKMLKFLLFATGITTTAIALVHSYWLLSSMLFLQAIFSVVFFPASLVAIAKLTTLSERSVFTGILMSISGIIGPGLSPIILGAVADRWNFQIGIFVSGVIITVSSFLFRYLKEI
;
A
#
# COMPACT_ATOMS: atom_id res chain seq x y z
N MET A 1 -9.47 26.66 10.03
CA MET A 1 -10.26 25.41 10.06
C MET A 1 -9.92 24.46 8.91
N LYS A 2 -9.98 24.85 7.61
CA LYS A 2 -9.68 23.98 6.46
C LYS A 2 -8.27 23.32 6.52
N ILE A 3 -7.20 24.11 6.84
CA ILE A 3 -5.82 23.60 6.95
C ILE A 3 -5.69 22.59 8.11
N PHE A 4 -6.28 22.87 9.26
CA PHE A 4 -6.30 21.94 10.38
C PHE A 4 -6.93 20.59 10.00
N LEU A 5 -8.08 20.61 9.32
CA LEU A 5 -8.73 19.40 8.84
C LEU A 5 -7.87 18.66 7.83
N LEU A 6 -7.15 19.35 6.95
CA LEU A 6 -6.25 18.71 5.99
C LEU A 6 -5.08 18.01 6.71
N ILE A 7 -4.47 18.64 7.70
CA ILE A 7 -3.43 18.03 8.54
C ILE A 7 -3.98 16.83 9.30
N LEU A 8 -5.21 16.94 9.83
CA LEU A 8 -5.88 15.86 10.54
C LEU A 8 -6.12 14.66 9.61
N PHE A 9 -6.62 14.88 8.39
CA PHE A 9 -6.79 13.83 7.38
C PHE A 9 -5.44 13.25 6.93
N TRP A 10 -4.40 14.06 6.80
CA TRP A 10 -3.05 13.59 6.52
C TRP A 10 -2.55 12.66 7.64
N THR A 11 -2.72 13.04 8.90
CA THR A 11 -2.32 12.23 10.06
C THR A 11 -3.11 10.93 10.16
N LEU A 12 -4.44 11.00 9.91
CA LEU A 12 -5.27 9.80 9.84
C LEU A 12 -4.81 8.84 8.73
N TRP A 13 -4.46 9.39 7.54
CA TRP A 13 -3.96 8.59 6.44
C TRP A 13 -2.60 7.99 6.74
N PHE A 14 -1.71 8.78 7.34
CA PHE A 14 -0.42 8.30 7.81
C PHE A 14 -0.56 7.12 8.78
N LEU A 15 -1.38 7.23 9.82
CA LEU A 15 -1.60 6.16 10.80
C LEU A 15 -2.29 4.95 10.18
N ASN A 16 -3.31 5.16 9.36
CA ASN A 16 -3.99 4.09 8.63
C ASN A 16 -3.02 3.33 7.71
N PHE A 17 -2.18 4.04 6.97
CA PHE A 17 -1.21 3.41 6.08
C PHE A 17 -0.08 2.75 6.87
N SER A 18 0.37 3.34 7.97
CA SER A 18 1.35 2.73 8.88
C SER A 18 0.85 1.42 9.48
N SER A 19 -0.45 1.27 9.75
CA SER A 19 -1.02 -0.01 10.18
C SER A 19 -0.86 -1.14 9.15
N ARG A 20 -0.77 -0.81 7.86
CA ARG A 20 -0.53 -1.77 6.76
C ARG A 20 0.94 -2.16 6.67
N THR A 21 1.84 -1.23 6.97
CA THR A 21 3.29 -1.37 6.74
C THR A 21 4.06 -1.84 7.95
N ILE A 22 3.48 -1.71 9.16
CA ILE A 22 4.12 -2.06 10.44
C ILE A 22 4.47 -3.55 10.55
N ILE A 23 3.64 -4.43 9.98
CA ILE A 23 3.83 -5.89 10.08
C ILE A 23 5.12 -6.33 9.40
N SER A 24 5.49 -5.72 8.27
CA SER A 24 6.67 -6.11 7.49
C SER A 24 7.99 -6.00 8.27
N PRO A 25 8.36 -4.86 8.89
CA PRO A 25 9.61 -4.74 9.65
C PRO A 25 9.74 -5.67 10.86
N ILE A 26 8.62 -6.09 11.44
CA ILE A 26 8.60 -6.96 12.62
C ILE A 26 8.31 -8.43 12.26
N MET A 27 8.10 -8.75 10.99
CA MET A 27 7.74 -10.10 10.56
C MET A 27 8.75 -11.17 11.01
N PRO A 28 10.08 -10.95 11.00
CA PRO A 28 11.02 -11.93 11.53
C PRO A 28 10.75 -12.30 13.00
N LEU A 29 10.33 -11.33 13.84
CA LEU A 29 10.00 -11.57 15.25
C LEU A 29 8.67 -12.34 15.40
N ILE A 30 7.71 -12.07 14.51
CA ILE A 30 6.42 -12.77 14.46
C ILE A 30 6.63 -14.24 14.09
N GLU A 31 7.46 -14.51 13.08
CA GLU A 31 7.79 -15.90 12.69
C GLU A 31 8.44 -16.67 13.83
N ASP A 32 9.40 -16.06 14.51
CA ASP A 32 10.11 -16.70 15.61
C ASP A 32 9.19 -16.96 16.80
N GLU A 33 8.32 -16.01 17.17
CA GLU A 33 7.43 -16.15 18.32
C GLU A 33 6.34 -17.20 18.11
N TYR A 34 5.72 -17.22 16.91
CA TYR A 34 4.65 -18.18 16.61
C TYR A 34 5.17 -19.49 15.98
N SER A 35 6.49 -19.60 15.73
CA SER A 35 7.13 -20.76 15.09
C SER A 35 6.44 -21.12 13.76
N ILE A 36 6.16 -20.11 12.94
CA ILE A 36 5.52 -20.26 11.63
C ILE A 36 6.54 -20.21 10.50
N ASN A 37 6.20 -20.80 9.35
CA ASN A 37 6.99 -20.73 8.13
C ASN A 37 6.70 -19.45 7.32
N HIS A 38 7.50 -19.21 6.27
CA HIS A 38 7.41 -18.02 5.45
C HIS A 38 6.08 -17.91 4.68
N ALA A 39 5.51 -19.04 4.23
CA ALA A 39 4.19 -19.03 3.61
C ALA A 39 3.09 -18.59 4.58
N MET A 40 3.13 -19.08 5.82
CA MET A 40 2.20 -18.65 6.87
C MET A 40 2.38 -17.16 7.19
N ALA A 41 3.62 -16.64 7.24
CA ALA A 41 3.85 -15.20 7.37
C ALA A 41 3.14 -14.41 6.25
N GLY A 42 3.18 -14.93 5.03
CA GLY A 42 2.44 -14.36 3.90
C GLY A 42 0.92 -14.30 4.09
N VAL A 43 0.34 -15.28 4.79
CA VAL A 43 -1.12 -15.32 5.08
C VAL A 43 -1.57 -14.13 5.94
N LEU A 44 -0.74 -13.58 6.82
CA LEU A 44 -1.07 -12.37 7.59
C LEU A 44 -1.32 -11.18 6.66
N PHE A 45 -0.47 -11.00 5.66
CA PHE A 45 -0.67 -9.95 4.65
C PHE A 45 -1.92 -10.20 3.80
N PHE A 46 -2.14 -11.45 3.39
CA PHE A 46 -3.36 -11.81 2.65
C PHE A 46 -4.62 -11.52 3.46
N SER A 47 -4.67 -11.95 4.72
CA SER A 47 -5.81 -11.70 5.61
C SER A 47 -6.11 -10.21 5.71
N PHE A 48 -5.09 -9.39 5.94
CA PHE A 48 -5.23 -7.95 5.98
C PHE A 48 -5.78 -7.37 4.65
N TRP A 49 -5.16 -7.70 3.51
CA TRP A 49 -5.56 -7.15 2.22
C TRP A 49 -6.90 -7.68 1.74
N PHE A 50 -7.29 -8.88 2.15
CA PHE A 50 -8.62 -9.41 1.90
C PHE A 50 -9.68 -8.57 2.65
N GLY A 51 -9.44 -8.24 3.91
CA GLY A 51 -10.26 -7.32 4.67
C GLY A 51 -10.36 -5.93 4.02
N VAL A 52 -9.22 -5.36 3.60
CA VAL A 52 -9.18 -4.09 2.88
C VAL A 52 -10.05 -4.14 1.63
N THR A 53 -9.95 -5.19 0.82
CA THR A 53 -10.70 -5.32 -0.42
C THR A 53 -12.21 -5.32 -0.19
N ILE A 54 -12.70 -6.13 0.77
CA ILE A 54 -14.12 -6.16 1.15
C ILE A 54 -14.59 -4.78 1.60
N SER A 55 -13.79 -4.13 2.42
CA SER A 55 -14.13 -2.83 2.98
C SER A 55 -14.17 -1.72 1.92
N VAL A 56 -13.22 -1.69 0.98
CA VAL A 56 -13.22 -0.73 -0.13
C VAL A 56 -14.50 -0.83 -0.96
N PHE A 57 -14.95 -2.06 -1.26
CA PHE A 57 -16.20 -2.27 -2.00
C PHE A 57 -17.44 -1.87 -1.21
N SER A 58 -17.47 -2.15 0.10
CA SER A 58 -18.65 -1.87 0.94
C SER A 58 -18.73 -0.42 1.41
N ALA A 59 -17.60 0.27 1.57
CA ALA A 59 -17.54 1.63 2.12
C ALA A 59 -18.39 2.65 1.36
N GLY A 60 -18.44 2.54 0.02
CA GLY A 60 -19.29 3.41 -0.81
C GLY A 60 -20.77 3.24 -0.47
N PHE A 61 -21.25 2.01 -0.32
CA PHE A 61 -22.65 1.75 0.07
C PHE A 61 -22.94 2.18 1.49
N ILE A 62 -22.04 1.90 2.43
CA ILE A 62 -22.20 2.28 3.83
C ILE A 62 -22.25 3.81 3.96
N SER A 63 -21.36 4.53 3.28
CA SER A 63 -21.31 5.99 3.36
C SER A 63 -22.54 6.68 2.80
N LEU A 64 -23.20 6.11 1.79
CA LEU A 64 -24.47 6.62 1.28
C LEU A 64 -25.60 6.59 2.32
N HIS A 65 -25.55 5.65 3.27
CA HIS A 65 -26.59 5.49 4.30
C HIS A 65 -26.30 6.29 5.57
N ILE A 66 -25.07 6.24 6.07
CA ILE A 66 -24.71 6.84 7.36
C ILE A 66 -23.82 8.09 7.26
N GLY A 67 -23.36 8.47 6.05
CA GLY A 67 -22.48 9.61 5.79
C GLY A 67 -20.98 9.24 5.88
N TYR A 68 -20.13 10.10 5.29
CA TYR A 68 -18.68 9.87 5.24
C TYR A 68 -18.03 9.86 6.63
N LYS A 69 -18.40 10.80 7.50
CA LYS A 69 -17.83 10.92 8.85
C LYS A 69 -18.08 9.67 9.68
N LYS A 70 -19.34 9.22 9.75
CA LYS A 70 -19.69 8.04 10.55
C LYS A 70 -19.05 6.78 10.01
N THR A 71 -18.94 6.65 8.68
CA THR A 71 -18.27 5.52 8.04
C THR A 71 -16.77 5.51 8.36
N LEU A 72 -16.09 6.66 8.32
CA LEU A 72 -14.69 6.79 8.74
C LEU A 72 -14.49 6.43 10.22
N LEU A 73 -15.36 6.96 11.10
CA LEU A 73 -15.29 6.68 12.53
C LEU A 73 -15.49 5.19 12.83
N SER A 74 -16.41 4.51 12.15
CA SER A 74 -16.63 3.06 12.32
C SER A 74 -15.42 2.26 11.84
N GLY A 75 -14.81 2.64 10.71
CA GLY A 75 -13.58 2.02 10.21
C GLY A 75 -12.42 2.19 11.18
N PHE A 76 -12.19 3.41 11.68
CA PHE A 76 -11.16 3.65 12.68
C PHE A 76 -11.43 2.95 14.02
N LEU A 77 -12.68 2.84 14.44
CA LEU A 77 -13.03 2.08 15.64
C LEU A 77 -12.60 0.61 15.51
N ILE A 78 -12.92 -0.02 14.37
CA ILE A 78 -12.47 -1.41 14.10
C ILE A 78 -10.95 -1.48 14.08
N LEU A 79 -10.27 -0.54 13.40
CA LEU A 79 -8.81 -0.48 13.34
C LEU A 79 -8.18 -0.35 14.73
N ILE A 80 -8.69 0.55 15.58
CA ILE A 80 -8.22 0.77 16.94
C ILE A 80 -8.38 -0.49 17.80
N ILE A 81 -9.58 -1.09 17.78
CA ILE A 81 -9.85 -2.31 18.53
C ILE A 81 -8.90 -3.42 18.12
N THR A 82 -8.68 -3.61 16.82
CA THR A 82 -7.79 -4.66 16.30
C THR A 82 -6.34 -4.40 16.64
N LEU A 83 -5.87 -3.15 16.59
CA LEU A 83 -4.50 -2.80 17.02
C LEU A 83 -4.26 -3.12 18.50
N PHE A 84 -5.24 -2.88 19.37
CA PHE A 84 -5.13 -3.29 20.77
C PHE A 84 -5.17 -4.82 20.93
N LEU A 85 -6.04 -5.51 20.19
CA LEU A 85 -6.18 -6.97 20.27
C LEU A 85 -4.95 -7.73 19.78
N ILE A 86 -4.22 -7.22 18.76
CA ILE A 86 -2.98 -7.85 18.26
C ILE A 86 -1.97 -8.05 19.41
N GLY A 87 -1.83 -7.08 20.31
CA GLY A 87 -0.92 -7.15 21.44
C GLY A 87 -1.19 -8.37 22.36
N TYR A 88 -2.41 -8.90 22.33
CA TYR A 88 -2.86 -10.02 23.16
C TYR A 88 -3.17 -11.29 22.36
N ALA A 89 -2.83 -11.37 21.06
CA ALA A 89 -3.10 -12.53 20.23
C ALA A 89 -2.32 -13.76 20.75
N PRO A 90 -3.01 -14.81 21.25
CA PRO A 90 -2.34 -15.96 21.89
C PRO A 90 -1.78 -16.94 20.85
N THR A 91 -2.34 -16.95 19.65
CA THR A 91 -1.96 -17.86 18.57
C THR A 91 -1.89 -17.12 17.24
N TYR A 92 -1.14 -17.68 16.29
CA TYR A 92 -1.05 -17.17 14.94
C TYR A 92 -2.42 -17.07 14.25
N GLN A 93 -3.31 -18.06 14.43
CA GLN A 93 -4.66 -18.06 13.83
C GLN A 93 -5.49 -16.88 14.33
N VAL A 94 -5.43 -16.59 15.62
CA VAL A 94 -6.10 -15.42 16.20
C VAL A 94 -5.52 -14.13 15.61
N PHE A 95 -4.19 -14.06 15.47
CA PHE A 95 -3.56 -12.90 14.83
C PHE A 95 -4.04 -12.73 13.38
N ALA A 96 -4.09 -13.80 12.58
CA ALA A 96 -4.56 -13.74 11.20
C ALA A 96 -6.02 -13.24 11.10
N ILE A 97 -6.89 -13.68 12.01
CA ILE A 97 -8.28 -13.21 12.09
C ILE A 97 -8.31 -11.71 12.46
N ILE A 98 -7.53 -11.29 13.45
CA ILE A 98 -7.45 -9.89 13.85
C ILE A 98 -6.91 -9.04 12.69
N ALA A 99 -5.90 -9.51 11.94
CA ALA A 99 -5.35 -8.85 10.77
C ALA A 99 -6.41 -8.66 9.67
N PHE A 100 -7.31 -9.62 9.46
CA PHE A 100 -8.45 -9.45 8.55
C PHE A 100 -9.37 -8.30 8.98
N PHE A 101 -9.77 -8.25 10.25
CA PHE A 101 -10.60 -7.16 10.77
C PHE A 101 -9.85 -5.82 10.76
N MET A 102 -8.54 -5.81 11.00
CA MET A 102 -7.70 -4.63 10.87
C MET A 102 -7.76 -4.09 9.43
N GLY A 103 -7.70 -4.99 8.45
CA GLY A 103 -7.88 -4.65 7.03
C GLY A 103 -9.27 -4.08 6.74
N LEU A 104 -10.35 -4.66 7.31
CA LEU A 104 -11.70 -4.12 7.20
C LEU A 104 -11.77 -2.68 7.71
N GLY A 105 -11.20 -2.39 8.86
CA GLY A 105 -11.15 -1.05 9.42
C GLY A 105 -10.35 -0.08 8.54
N ALA A 106 -9.18 -0.51 8.05
CA ALA A 106 -8.29 0.31 7.26
C ALA A 106 -8.83 0.64 5.85
N GLY A 107 -9.58 -0.28 5.22
CA GLY A 107 -10.04 -0.14 3.84
C GLY A 107 -11.12 0.91 3.64
N VAL A 108 -11.87 1.26 4.67
CA VAL A 108 -12.92 2.30 4.62
C VAL A 108 -12.36 3.67 4.28
N TYR A 109 -11.08 3.92 4.57
CA TYR A 109 -10.51 5.26 4.62
C TYR A 109 -10.63 6.02 3.30
N LEU A 110 -9.95 5.56 2.24
CA LEU A 110 -9.88 6.30 0.98
C LEU A 110 -11.25 6.56 0.32
N PRO A 111 -12.17 5.57 0.25
CA PRO A 111 -13.50 5.80 -0.32
C PRO A 111 -14.31 6.90 0.39
N CYS A 112 -14.01 7.18 1.65
CA CYS A 112 -14.69 8.21 2.44
C CYS A 112 -13.88 9.50 2.57
N ALA A 113 -12.55 9.41 2.73
CA ALA A 113 -11.70 10.56 2.99
C ALA A 113 -11.56 11.48 1.77
N ILE A 114 -11.41 10.94 0.56
CA ILE A 114 -11.27 11.74 -0.65
C ILE A 114 -12.53 12.56 -0.94
N PRO A 115 -13.75 11.98 -0.96
CA PRO A 115 -14.97 12.77 -1.08
C PRO A 115 -15.16 13.79 0.07
N PHE A 116 -14.76 13.42 1.28
CA PHE A 116 -14.81 14.32 2.43
C PHE A 116 -13.92 15.55 2.23
N ILE A 117 -12.65 15.35 1.81
CA ILE A 117 -11.71 16.43 1.52
C ILE A 117 -12.26 17.33 0.40
N THR A 118 -12.76 16.75 -0.68
CA THR A 118 -13.33 17.53 -1.80
C THR A 118 -14.60 18.29 -1.44
N ALA A 119 -15.34 17.85 -0.43
CA ALA A 119 -16.51 18.60 0.10
C ALA A 119 -16.09 19.85 0.94
N ILE A 120 -14.87 19.85 1.51
CA ILE A 120 -14.38 20.97 2.33
C ILE A 120 -13.66 22.03 1.51
N PHE A 121 -12.92 21.60 0.46
CA PHE A 121 -12.09 22.45 -0.36
C PHE A 121 -12.79 22.86 -1.66
N GLU A 122 -12.47 24.07 -2.15
CA GLU A 122 -12.91 24.55 -3.45
C GLU A 122 -12.24 23.76 -4.59
N ARG A 123 -12.91 23.63 -5.72
CA ARG A 123 -12.46 22.84 -6.89
C ARG A 123 -11.02 23.14 -7.32
N ASP A 124 -10.64 24.42 -7.33
CA ASP A 124 -9.30 24.88 -7.72
C ASP A 124 -8.20 24.45 -6.74
N SER A 125 -8.58 24.04 -5.53
CA SER A 125 -7.67 23.59 -4.48
C SER A 125 -7.62 22.06 -4.31
N TRP A 126 -8.48 21.31 -4.99
CA TRP A 126 -8.57 19.85 -4.82
C TRP A 126 -7.24 19.15 -5.11
N GLY A 127 -6.60 19.52 -6.23
CA GLY A 127 -5.32 18.92 -6.61
C GLY A 127 -4.26 19.08 -5.52
N LYS A 128 -4.15 20.29 -4.96
CA LYS A 128 -3.18 20.59 -3.89
C LYS A 128 -3.51 19.84 -2.60
N ALA A 129 -4.78 19.82 -2.20
CA ALA A 129 -5.23 19.17 -0.97
C ALA A 129 -5.04 17.65 -1.04
N ILE A 130 -5.43 17.01 -2.16
CA ILE A 130 -5.28 15.57 -2.36
C ILE A 130 -3.81 15.19 -2.48
N SER A 131 -3.00 15.95 -3.23
CA SER A 131 -1.57 15.68 -3.36
C SER A 131 -0.85 15.77 -2.01
N PHE A 132 -1.15 16.78 -1.19
CA PHE A 132 -0.62 16.86 0.16
C PHE A 132 -1.05 15.67 1.01
N HIS A 133 -2.33 15.33 0.99
CA HIS A 133 -2.85 14.17 1.72
C HIS A 133 -2.15 12.86 1.33
N GLU A 134 -1.91 12.62 0.04
CA GLU A 134 -1.26 11.40 -0.46
C GLU A 134 0.24 11.31 -0.08
N THR A 135 0.90 12.40 0.26
CA THR A 135 2.29 12.34 0.77
C THR A 135 2.41 11.50 2.05
N ALA A 136 1.32 11.33 2.80
CA ALA A 136 1.26 10.51 4.00
C ALA A 136 1.65 9.04 3.75
N THR A 137 1.29 8.49 2.60
CA THR A 137 1.63 7.10 2.24
C THR A 137 3.12 6.91 2.02
N GLY A 138 3.73 7.80 1.23
CA GLY A 138 5.17 7.76 0.99
C GLY A 138 5.97 8.02 2.26
N PHE A 139 5.51 8.94 3.10
CA PHE A 139 6.11 9.21 4.40
C PHE A 139 5.98 8.00 5.35
N SER A 140 4.84 7.31 5.35
CA SER A 140 4.66 6.08 6.13
C SER A 140 5.63 4.98 5.69
N LEU A 141 5.75 4.72 4.38
CA LEU A 141 6.69 3.71 3.86
C LEU A 141 8.13 4.01 4.24
N LEU A 142 8.50 5.29 4.26
CA LEU A 142 9.83 5.75 4.65
C LEU A 142 10.08 5.62 6.13
N ILE A 143 9.15 6.15 6.97
CA ILE A 143 9.44 6.35 8.39
C ILE A 143 9.15 5.09 9.24
N THR A 144 8.21 4.23 8.82
CA THR A 144 7.80 3.06 9.61
C THR A 144 8.97 2.14 9.99
N PRO A 145 9.89 1.76 9.10
CA PRO A 145 11.03 0.93 9.49
C PRO A 145 11.91 1.58 10.56
N PHE A 146 12.16 2.88 10.48
CA PHE A 146 12.97 3.61 11.47
C PHE A 146 12.25 3.72 12.82
N VAL A 147 10.94 3.99 12.81
CA VAL A 147 10.11 4.00 14.03
C VAL A 147 10.15 2.63 14.70
N ILE A 148 10.10 1.54 13.94
CA ILE A 148 10.19 0.18 14.48
C ILE A 148 11.57 -0.07 15.10
N VAL A 149 12.67 0.28 14.42
CA VAL A 149 14.02 0.12 14.99
C VAL A 149 14.13 0.88 16.30
N PHE A 150 13.67 2.13 16.33
CA PHE A 150 13.70 2.95 17.54
C PHE A 150 12.83 2.34 18.65
N ALA A 151 11.61 1.94 18.34
CA ALA A 151 10.66 1.39 19.30
C ALA A 151 11.12 0.05 19.89
N LEU A 152 11.72 -0.83 19.11
CA LEU A 152 12.25 -2.12 19.57
C LEU A 152 13.41 -1.97 20.57
N GLY A 153 14.06 -0.80 20.63
CA GLY A 153 15.04 -0.49 21.69
C GLY A 153 14.43 -0.35 23.08
N PHE A 154 13.12 -0.13 23.21
CA PHE A 154 12.43 0.13 24.48
C PHE A 154 11.19 -0.73 24.69
N LEU A 155 10.59 -1.24 23.64
CA LEU A 155 9.32 -1.95 23.63
C LEU A 155 9.47 -3.31 22.95
N ASN A 156 8.65 -4.27 23.38
CA ASN A 156 8.43 -5.46 22.57
C ASN A 156 7.54 -5.13 21.36
N TRP A 157 7.58 -5.96 20.33
CA TRP A 157 6.86 -5.69 19.08
C TRP A 157 5.33 -5.61 19.27
N LYS A 158 4.75 -6.33 20.25
CA LYS A 158 3.31 -6.26 20.57
C LYS A 158 2.91 -4.91 21.12
N SER A 159 3.76 -4.33 21.98
CA SER A 159 3.52 -2.99 22.55
C SER A 159 3.50 -1.89 21.49
N ILE A 160 4.19 -2.07 20.36
CA ILE A 160 4.18 -1.11 19.26
C ILE A 160 2.77 -0.97 18.68
N PHE A 161 2.02 -2.07 18.54
CA PHE A 161 0.61 -2.02 18.11
C PHE A 161 -0.28 -1.29 19.13
N LEU A 162 -0.03 -1.46 20.43
CA LEU A 162 -0.78 -0.73 21.47
C LEU A 162 -0.55 0.78 21.38
N VAL A 163 0.70 1.21 21.19
CA VAL A 163 1.04 2.62 21.00
C VAL A 163 0.39 3.19 19.74
N MET A 164 0.43 2.43 18.64
CA MET A 164 -0.24 2.83 17.41
C MET A 164 -1.77 2.91 17.60
N GLY A 165 -2.37 1.96 18.30
CA GLY A 165 -3.79 1.98 18.65
C GLY A 165 -4.18 3.22 19.45
N ALA A 166 -3.35 3.60 20.45
CA ALA A 166 -3.55 4.83 21.23
C ALA A 166 -3.43 6.10 20.37
N ALA A 167 -2.45 6.15 19.45
CA ALA A 167 -2.31 7.27 18.51
C ALA A 167 -3.52 7.36 17.57
N CYS A 168 -3.99 6.24 17.01
CA CYS A 168 -5.21 6.20 16.19
C CYS A 168 -6.43 6.66 16.97
N LEU A 169 -6.58 6.23 18.23
CA LEU A 169 -7.69 6.65 19.09
C LEU A 169 -7.69 8.17 19.31
N PHE A 170 -6.55 8.73 19.67
CA PHE A 170 -6.39 10.16 19.89
C PHE A 170 -6.81 10.99 18.66
N VAL A 171 -6.27 10.62 17.48
CA VAL A 171 -6.56 11.36 16.24
C VAL A 171 -8.02 11.15 15.79
N THR A 172 -8.60 9.97 16.06
CA THR A 172 -10.02 9.68 15.78
C THR A 172 -10.95 10.51 16.66
N ILE A 173 -10.60 10.72 17.94
CA ILE A 173 -11.35 11.63 18.83
C ILE A 173 -11.31 13.06 18.28
N LEU A 174 -10.14 13.53 17.80
CA LEU A 174 -10.05 14.84 17.16
C LEU A 174 -10.93 14.95 15.92
N LEU A 175 -10.99 13.90 15.08
CA LEU A 175 -11.90 13.85 13.93
C LEU A 175 -13.36 13.93 14.38
N PHE A 176 -13.73 13.18 15.41
CA PHE A 176 -15.10 13.17 15.94
C PHE A 176 -15.55 14.56 16.40
N ILE A 177 -14.69 15.28 17.13
CA ILE A 177 -15.02 16.58 17.74
C ILE A 177 -15.00 17.71 16.71
N SER A 178 -13.99 17.71 15.80
CA SER A 178 -13.66 18.91 15.01
C SER A 178 -14.15 18.90 13.56
N SER A 179 -14.60 17.75 13.04
CA SER A 179 -14.98 17.66 11.62
C SER A 179 -16.46 17.87 11.37
N PRO A 180 -16.85 18.52 10.26
CA PRO A 180 -18.25 18.52 9.78
C PRO A 180 -18.68 17.11 9.36
N ASP A 181 -19.92 16.94 8.98
CA ASP A 181 -20.47 15.67 8.46
C ASP A 181 -21.04 15.88 7.04
N PRO A 182 -20.16 15.98 6.01
CA PRO A 182 -20.65 16.12 4.65
C PRO A 182 -21.36 14.84 4.21
N ARG A 183 -22.50 15.01 3.57
CA ARG A 183 -23.29 13.88 3.05
C ARG A 183 -22.89 13.57 1.61
N PRO A 184 -22.86 12.28 1.24
CA PRO A 184 -22.59 11.88 -0.14
C PRO A 184 -23.73 12.33 -1.07
N GLU A 185 -23.33 12.84 -2.24
CA GLU A 185 -24.23 13.02 -3.37
C GLU A 185 -24.39 11.71 -4.12
N LYS A 186 -25.60 11.45 -4.64
CA LYS A 186 -25.84 10.27 -5.48
C LYS A 186 -25.11 10.45 -6.81
N GLY A 187 -24.07 9.66 -7.02
CA GLY A 187 -23.33 9.63 -8.28
C GLY A 187 -24.10 8.96 -9.42
N GLU A 188 -23.69 9.23 -10.64
CA GLU A 188 -24.20 8.54 -11.84
C GLU A 188 -23.92 7.03 -11.79
N LYS A 189 -24.88 6.24 -12.25
CA LYS A 189 -24.73 4.78 -12.35
C LYS A 189 -23.81 4.45 -13.50
N VAL A 190 -22.67 3.84 -13.21
CA VAL A 190 -21.71 3.35 -14.21
C VAL A 190 -21.87 1.84 -14.38
N SER A 191 -21.90 1.37 -15.62
CA SER A 191 -21.99 -0.06 -15.90
C SER A 191 -20.63 -0.74 -15.72
N ILE A 192 -20.50 -1.53 -14.66
CA ILE A 192 -19.30 -2.35 -14.39
C ILE A 192 -19.05 -3.32 -15.53
N SER A 193 -20.10 -3.90 -16.11
CA SER A 193 -19.99 -4.85 -17.23
C SER A 193 -19.26 -4.25 -18.43
N LEU A 194 -19.53 -2.98 -18.79
CA LEU A 194 -18.84 -2.32 -19.90
C LEU A 194 -17.34 -2.15 -19.64
N ILE A 195 -16.94 -1.91 -18.40
CA ILE A 195 -15.53 -1.78 -18.02
C ILE A 195 -14.82 -3.13 -18.14
N LEU A 196 -15.44 -4.20 -17.62
CA LEU A 196 -14.86 -5.54 -17.61
C LEU A 196 -14.70 -6.15 -19.01
N HIS A 197 -15.47 -5.70 -20.01
CA HIS A 197 -15.33 -6.15 -21.38
C HIS A 197 -14.22 -5.44 -22.17
N ARG A 198 -13.63 -4.34 -21.62
CA ARG A 198 -12.56 -3.60 -22.29
C ARG A 198 -11.21 -4.32 -22.15
N LYS A 199 -10.54 -4.54 -23.28
CA LYS A 199 -9.18 -5.11 -23.28
C LYS A 199 -8.18 -4.22 -22.53
N SER A 200 -8.29 -2.89 -22.66
CA SER A 200 -7.42 -1.92 -21.97
C SER A 200 -7.54 -2.03 -20.44
N PHE A 201 -8.73 -2.37 -19.90
CA PHE A 201 -8.91 -2.62 -18.47
C PHE A 201 -8.04 -3.78 -17.98
N TRP A 202 -8.11 -4.94 -18.63
CA TRP A 202 -7.36 -6.13 -18.19
C TRP A 202 -5.85 -5.97 -18.40
N VAL A 203 -5.44 -5.35 -19.52
CA VAL A 203 -4.01 -5.05 -19.74
C VAL A 203 -3.48 -4.15 -18.63
N MET A 204 -4.22 -3.08 -18.29
CA MET A 204 -3.83 -2.17 -17.22
C MET A 204 -3.84 -2.84 -15.86
N THR A 205 -4.84 -3.71 -15.59
CA THR A 205 -4.93 -4.47 -14.34
C THR A 205 -3.74 -5.42 -14.17
N ILE A 206 -3.35 -6.16 -15.23
CA ILE A 206 -2.18 -7.06 -15.17
C ILE A 206 -0.89 -6.27 -14.90
N ILE A 207 -0.71 -5.14 -15.57
CA ILE A 207 0.44 -4.25 -15.33
C ILE A 207 0.47 -3.76 -13.89
N TRP A 208 -0.68 -3.35 -13.35
CA TRP A 208 -0.80 -2.91 -11.95
C TRP A 208 -0.53 -4.02 -10.96
N ILE A 209 -0.99 -5.24 -11.22
CA ILE A 209 -0.69 -6.42 -10.38
C ILE A 209 0.82 -6.59 -10.24
N TRP A 210 1.56 -6.60 -11.35
CA TRP A 210 3.01 -6.80 -11.33
C TRP A 210 3.74 -5.64 -10.67
N CYS A 211 3.28 -4.40 -10.87
CA CYS A 211 3.83 -3.25 -10.16
C CYS A 211 3.50 -3.31 -8.66
N ALA A 212 2.30 -3.73 -8.29
CA ALA A 212 1.90 -3.89 -6.89
C ALA A 212 2.69 -5.01 -6.19
N ILE A 213 3.00 -6.12 -6.89
CA ILE A 213 3.91 -7.15 -6.40
C ILE A 213 5.30 -6.57 -6.13
N ALA A 214 5.85 -5.80 -7.08
CA ALA A 214 7.16 -5.17 -6.92
C ALA A 214 7.19 -4.16 -5.76
N ASN A 215 6.16 -3.34 -5.63
CA ASN A 215 6.13 -2.25 -4.66
C ASN A 215 5.80 -2.74 -3.24
N MET A 216 4.65 -3.41 -3.06
CA MET A 216 4.14 -3.80 -1.75
C MET A 216 4.31 -5.30 -1.46
N GLY A 217 4.25 -6.17 -2.47
CA GLY A 217 4.46 -7.60 -2.27
C GLY A 217 5.88 -7.91 -1.79
N ILE A 218 6.88 -7.38 -2.51
CA ILE A 218 8.29 -7.51 -2.12
C ILE A 218 8.58 -6.70 -0.85
N TYR A 219 7.99 -5.51 -0.69
CA TYR A 219 8.06 -4.74 0.55
C TYR A 219 7.73 -5.60 1.76
N ASN A 220 6.65 -6.36 1.69
CA ASN A 220 6.14 -7.16 2.80
C ASN A 220 7.10 -8.26 3.25
N ILE A 221 7.85 -8.86 2.31
CA ILE A 221 8.79 -9.97 2.61
C ILE A 221 10.24 -9.52 2.75
N LEU A 222 10.55 -8.26 2.41
CA LEU A 222 11.94 -7.80 2.34
C LEU A 222 12.70 -7.90 3.67
N PRO A 223 12.14 -7.53 4.84
CA PRO A 223 12.82 -7.75 6.12
C PRO A 223 13.10 -9.23 6.41
N LEU A 224 12.18 -10.16 6.06
CA LEU A 224 12.43 -11.59 6.17
C LEU A 224 13.60 -12.03 5.31
N PHE A 225 13.63 -11.63 4.04
CA PHE A 225 14.73 -11.91 3.13
C PHE A 225 16.08 -11.41 3.67
N LEU A 226 16.12 -10.17 4.16
CA LEU A 226 17.33 -9.56 4.70
C LEU A 226 17.83 -10.25 5.99
N VAL A 227 16.90 -10.60 6.88
CA VAL A 227 17.25 -11.24 8.16
C VAL A 227 17.51 -12.73 7.99
N LYS A 228 16.58 -13.48 7.38
CA LYS A 228 16.62 -14.96 7.35
C LYS A 228 17.56 -15.52 6.28
N GLU A 229 17.69 -14.86 5.12
CA GLU A 229 18.57 -15.35 4.05
C GLU A 229 19.90 -14.58 3.92
N ARG A 230 19.89 -13.27 4.19
CA ARG A 230 21.11 -12.46 4.13
C ARG A 230 21.85 -12.38 5.47
N GLY A 231 21.29 -12.94 6.55
CA GLY A 231 21.90 -13.00 7.87
C GLY A 231 22.09 -11.64 8.53
N MET A 232 21.32 -10.63 8.14
CA MET A 232 21.40 -9.29 8.72
C MET A 232 20.71 -9.25 10.09
N GLN A 233 21.27 -8.47 11.01
CA GLN A 233 20.54 -8.11 12.24
C GLN A 233 19.30 -7.32 11.90
N ILE A 234 18.23 -7.48 12.68
CA ILE A 234 16.92 -6.88 12.39
C ILE A 234 16.99 -5.35 12.31
N GLU A 235 17.82 -4.72 13.13
CA GLU A 235 18.03 -3.28 13.15
C GLU A 235 18.69 -2.81 11.85
N SER A 236 19.73 -3.51 11.41
CA SER A 236 20.45 -3.21 10.16
C SER A 236 19.56 -3.44 8.94
N ALA A 237 18.79 -4.54 8.93
CA ALA A 237 17.84 -4.86 7.87
C ALA A 237 16.75 -3.78 7.74
N ASN A 238 16.15 -3.37 8.84
CA ASN A 238 15.11 -2.35 8.85
C ASN A 238 15.66 -0.94 8.55
N THR A 239 16.89 -0.63 9.00
CA THR A 239 17.57 0.62 8.64
C THR A 239 17.82 0.69 7.14
N LEU A 240 18.38 -0.37 6.53
CA LEU A 240 18.57 -0.45 5.09
C LEU A 240 17.25 -0.37 4.35
N PHE A 241 16.22 -1.05 4.85
CA PHE A 241 14.88 -1.02 4.32
C PHE A 241 14.31 0.40 4.29
N GLY A 242 14.39 1.15 5.41
CA GLY A 242 13.96 2.55 5.49
C GLY A 242 14.76 3.47 4.55
N ILE A 243 16.09 3.38 4.55
CA ILE A 243 16.96 4.17 3.66
C ILE A 243 16.59 3.96 2.19
N SER A 244 16.30 2.72 1.80
CA SER A 244 15.91 2.42 0.42
C SER A 244 14.63 3.17 -0.03
N ARG A 245 13.76 3.59 0.89
CA ARG A 245 12.50 4.30 0.57
C ARG A 245 12.66 5.81 0.42
N ILE A 246 13.80 6.38 0.85
CA ILE A 246 14.06 7.83 0.71
C ILE A 246 13.94 8.27 -0.75
N GLY A 247 14.61 7.54 -1.66
CA GLY A 247 14.57 7.86 -3.08
C GLY A 247 13.16 7.79 -3.67
N GLY A 248 12.37 6.78 -3.30
CA GLY A 248 10.98 6.63 -3.72
C GLY A 248 10.10 7.78 -3.23
N PHE A 249 10.26 8.20 -1.97
CA PHE A 249 9.52 9.32 -1.41
C PHE A 249 9.83 10.64 -2.12
N ILE A 250 11.10 10.94 -2.35
CA ILE A 250 11.52 12.14 -3.11
C ILE A 250 11.00 12.09 -4.55
N ALA A 251 11.16 10.95 -5.20
CA ALA A 251 10.75 10.76 -6.59
C ALA A 251 9.22 10.90 -6.75
N MET A 252 8.43 10.46 -5.78
CA MET A 252 6.97 10.61 -5.78
C MET A 252 6.56 12.10 -5.74
N ILE A 253 7.27 12.93 -5.02
CA ILE A 253 7.02 14.39 -4.98
C ILE A 253 7.41 15.04 -6.31
N LEU A 254 8.53 14.61 -6.90
CA LEU A 254 9.08 15.22 -8.10
C LEU A 254 8.38 14.81 -9.39
N ILE A 255 7.75 13.62 -9.42
CA ILE A 255 7.17 13.08 -10.67
C ILE A 255 6.10 13.96 -11.26
N GLY A 256 5.33 14.69 -10.45
CA GLY A 256 4.32 15.63 -10.93
C GLY A 256 4.86 16.72 -11.84
N PHE A 257 6.14 17.11 -11.68
CA PHE A 257 6.81 18.10 -12.54
C PHE A 257 7.38 17.50 -13.83
N VAL A 258 7.47 16.18 -13.90
CA VAL A 258 8.16 15.46 -14.98
C VAL A 258 7.16 14.78 -15.93
N ILE A 259 6.01 14.35 -15.41
CA ILE A 259 5.04 13.51 -16.11
C ILE A 259 4.56 14.13 -17.44
N ASP A 260 4.36 15.46 -17.46
CA ASP A 260 3.83 16.18 -18.62
C ASP A 260 4.90 16.45 -19.69
N LYS A 261 6.20 16.25 -19.36
CA LYS A 261 7.31 16.54 -20.27
C LYS A 261 7.69 15.35 -21.16
N PHE A 262 7.24 14.15 -20.83
CA PHE A 262 7.61 12.92 -21.51
C PHE A 262 6.41 12.20 -22.11
N ASN A 263 6.67 11.36 -23.10
CA ASN A 263 5.64 10.46 -23.62
C ASN A 263 5.25 9.46 -22.53
N LEU A 264 4.02 9.57 -22.04
CA LEU A 264 3.49 8.82 -20.90
C LEU A 264 3.66 7.30 -21.06
N LYS A 265 3.36 6.76 -22.25
CA LYS A 265 3.48 5.33 -22.54
C LYS A 265 4.93 4.85 -22.48
N LYS A 266 5.87 5.60 -23.07
CA LYS A 266 7.30 5.28 -23.03
C LYS A 266 7.82 5.34 -21.60
N MET A 267 7.40 6.34 -20.83
CA MET A 267 7.77 6.51 -19.42
C MET A 267 7.26 5.35 -18.57
N LEU A 268 5.98 4.99 -18.64
CA LEU A 268 5.40 3.87 -17.89
C LEU A 268 6.07 2.54 -18.25
N LYS A 269 6.31 2.29 -19.54
CA LYS A 269 7.07 1.12 -20.01
C LYS A 269 8.46 1.07 -19.40
N PHE A 270 9.20 2.20 -19.40
CA PHE A 270 10.53 2.30 -18.81
C PHE A 270 10.49 2.06 -17.30
N LEU A 271 9.56 2.70 -16.58
CA LEU A 271 9.44 2.54 -15.13
C LEU A 271 9.19 1.07 -14.73
N LEU A 272 8.27 0.39 -15.42
CA LEU A 272 7.99 -1.01 -15.13
C LEU A 272 9.15 -1.92 -15.51
N PHE A 273 9.81 -1.67 -16.65
CA PHE A 273 11.01 -2.41 -17.08
C PHE A 273 12.14 -2.24 -16.08
N ALA A 274 12.45 -1.01 -15.68
CA ALA A 274 13.50 -0.71 -14.71
C ALA A 274 13.17 -1.30 -13.32
N THR A 275 11.89 -1.27 -12.90
CA THR A 275 11.43 -1.94 -11.68
C THR A 275 11.73 -3.45 -11.73
N GLY A 276 11.42 -4.10 -12.86
CA GLY A 276 11.67 -5.54 -13.03
C GLY A 276 13.17 -5.88 -13.01
N ILE A 277 14.00 -5.12 -13.73
CA ILE A 277 15.46 -5.32 -13.75
C ILE A 277 16.07 -5.13 -12.35
N THR A 278 15.71 -4.05 -11.65
CA THR A 278 16.23 -3.81 -10.29
C THR A 278 15.73 -4.86 -9.30
N THR A 279 14.48 -5.33 -9.44
CA THR A 279 13.96 -6.45 -8.63
C THR A 279 14.75 -7.75 -8.90
N THR A 280 15.04 -8.07 -10.16
CA THR A 280 15.87 -9.23 -10.52
C THR A 280 17.28 -9.09 -9.94
N ALA A 281 17.86 -7.90 -10.02
CA ALA A 281 19.18 -7.63 -9.48
C ALA A 281 19.27 -7.80 -7.96
N ILE A 282 18.23 -7.42 -7.20
CA ILE A 282 18.15 -7.64 -5.75
C ILE A 282 18.37 -9.12 -5.39
N ALA A 283 17.82 -10.04 -6.18
CA ALA A 283 18.01 -11.48 -5.97
C ALA A 283 19.43 -11.95 -6.23
N LEU A 284 20.11 -11.39 -7.23
CA LEU A 284 21.41 -11.88 -7.71
C LEU A 284 22.61 -11.27 -6.98
N VAL A 285 22.42 -10.10 -6.38
CA VAL A 285 23.51 -9.34 -5.78
C VAL A 285 23.81 -9.79 -4.36
N HIS A 286 25.10 -9.97 -4.03
CA HIS A 286 25.58 -10.38 -2.71
C HIS A 286 26.26 -9.23 -1.94
N SER A 287 26.84 -8.25 -2.66
CA SER A 287 27.48 -7.10 -2.04
C SER A 287 26.47 -6.19 -1.34
N TYR A 288 26.73 -5.82 -0.09
CA TYR A 288 25.88 -4.92 0.70
C TYR A 288 25.58 -3.59 -0.03
N TRP A 289 26.62 -2.95 -0.58
CA TRP A 289 26.48 -1.66 -1.26
C TRP A 289 25.66 -1.76 -2.54
N LEU A 290 25.88 -2.84 -3.30
CA LEU A 290 25.14 -3.04 -4.54
C LEU A 290 23.69 -3.45 -4.26
N LEU A 291 23.43 -4.27 -3.24
CA LEU A 291 22.08 -4.58 -2.78
C LEU A 291 21.34 -3.32 -2.34
N SER A 292 21.99 -2.48 -1.52
CA SER A 292 21.44 -1.20 -1.08
C SER A 292 21.05 -0.30 -2.25
N SER A 293 21.94 -0.20 -3.25
CA SER A 293 21.69 0.58 -4.47
C SER A 293 20.52 0.03 -5.28
N MET A 294 20.42 -1.30 -5.43
CA MET A 294 19.31 -1.92 -6.16
C MET A 294 17.97 -1.74 -5.43
N LEU A 295 17.94 -1.86 -4.11
CA LEU A 295 16.76 -1.60 -3.29
C LEU A 295 16.30 -0.13 -3.41
N PHE A 296 17.26 0.80 -3.40
CA PHE A 296 16.98 2.23 -3.55
C PHE A 296 16.40 2.55 -4.94
N LEU A 297 17.01 2.05 -5.99
CA LEU A 297 16.52 2.25 -7.37
C LEU A 297 15.17 1.59 -7.60
N GLN A 298 14.98 0.37 -7.09
CA GLN A 298 13.72 -0.36 -7.18
C GLN A 298 12.57 0.42 -6.53
N ALA A 299 12.81 1.02 -5.36
CA ALA A 299 11.83 1.85 -4.68
C ALA A 299 11.45 3.09 -5.50
N ILE A 300 12.42 3.76 -6.14
CA ILE A 300 12.16 4.90 -7.02
C ILE A 300 11.24 4.50 -8.17
N PHE A 301 11.64 3.49 -8.95
CA PHE A 301 10.92 3.13 -10.16
C PHE A 301 9.52 2.58 -9.87
N SER A 302 9.38 1.75 -8.82
CA SER A 302 8.10 1.15 -8.46
C SER A 302 7.09 2.16 -7.91
N VAL A 303 7.51 3.12 -7.10
CA VAL A 303 6.62 4.12 -6.49
C VAL A 303 6.14 5.14 -7.52
N VAL A 304 7.05 5.64 -8.38
CA VAL A 304 6.75 6.64 -9.42
C VAL A 304 5.77 6.11 -10.47
N PHE A 305 5.72 4.81 -10.67
CA PHE A 305 4.79 4.18 -11.60
C PHE A 305 3.31 4.51 -11.29
N PHE A 306 2.90 4.53 -10.00
CA PHE A 306 1.50 4.67 -9.63
C PHE A 306 0.90 6.02 -10.03
N PRO A 307 1.45 7.19 -9.63
CA PRO A 307 0.89 8.47 -10.07
C PRO A 307 0.90 8.63 -11.60
N ALA A 308 1.94 8.15 -12.29
CA ALA A 308 1.99 8.17 -13.75
C ALA A 308 0.89 7.30 -14.39
N SER A 309 0.62 6.14 -13.79
CA SER A 309 -0.41 5.22 -14.30
C SER A 309 -1.84 5.74 -14.06
N LEU A 310 -2.08 6.54 -13.03
CA LEU A 310 -3.36 7.21 -12.83
C LEU A 310 -3.66 8.23 -13.94
N VAL A 311 -2.64 8.91 -14.46
CA VAL A 311 -2.79 9.76 -15.64
C VAL A 311 -3.14 8.93 -16.88
N ALA A 312 -2.54 7.74 -17.03
CA ALA A 312 -2.90 6.83 -18.12
C ALA A 312 -4.35 6.34 -18.00
N ILE A 313 -4.80 5.95 -16.80
CA ILE A 313 -6.20 5.58 -16.54
C ILE A 313 -7.13 6.73 -16.88
N ALA A 314 -6.76 7.97 -16.57
CA ALA A 314 -7.56 9.14 -16.91
C ALA A 314 -7.73 9.34 -18.41
N LYS A 315 -6.76 8.90 -19.24
CA LYS A 315 -6.88 8.91 -20.72
C LYS A 315 -7.69 7.73 -21.26
N LEU A 316 -7.73 6.60 -20.53
CA LEU A 316 -8.47 5.40 -20.93
C LEU A 316 -9.96 5.43 -20.54
N THR A 317 -10.37 6.41 -19.72
CA THR A 317 -11.71 6.44 -19.10
C THR A 317 -12.38 7.79 -19.24
N THR A 318 -13.71 7.80 -19.33
CA THR A 318 -14.50 9.02 -19.15
C THR A 318 -14.49 9.43 -17.66
N LEU A 319 -14.93 10.65 -17.37
CA LEU A 319 -14.93 11.19 -16.00
C LEU A 319 -15.81 10.35 -15.07
N SER A 320 -16.97 9.90 -15.54
CA SER A 320 -17.92 9.07 -14.79
C SER A 320 -17.37 7.65 -14.52
N GLU A 321 -16.67 7.04 -15.48
CA GLU A 321 -16.15 5.67 -15.38
C GLU A 321 -14.88 5.57 -14.54
N ARG A 322 -14.11 6.66 -14.45
CA ARG A 322 -12.75 6.66 -13.86
C ARG A 322 -12.70 6.10 -12.44
N SER A 323 -13.64 6.49 -11.60
CA SER A 323 -13.71 6.04 -10.21
C SER A 323 -13.94 4.53 -10.12
N VAL A 324 -14.89 4.00 -10.89
CA VAL A 324 -15.23 2.57 -10.89
C VAL A 324 -14.08 1.75 -11.49
N PHE A 325 -13.54 2.19 -12.63
CA PHE A 325 -12.39 1.54 -13.28
C PHE A 325 -11.20 1.43 -12.31
N THR A 326 -10.80 2.56 -11.69
CA THR A 326 -9.68 2.60 -10.75
C THR A 326 -9.97 1.76 -9.51
N GLY A 327 -11.18 1.84 -8.96
CA GLY A 327 -11.57 1.08 -7.78
C GLY A 327 -11.48 -0.43 -7.98
N ILE A 328 -12.01 -0.96 -9.08
CA ILE A 328 -11.94 -2.40 -9.38
C ILE A 328 -10.49 -2.82 -9.64
N LEU A 329 -9.75 -2.06 -10.45
CA LEU A 329 -8.36 -2.33 -10.75
C LEU A 329 -7.49 -2.36 -9.49
N MET A 330 -7.63 -1.35 -8.61
CA MET A 330 -6.89 -1.28 -7.34
C MET A 330 -7.26 -2.43 -6.39
N SER A 331 -8.52 -2.83 -6.37
CA SER A 331 -8.97 -3.95 -5.53
C SER A 331 -8.37 -5.29 -6.00
N ILE A 332 -8.40 -5.57 -7.30
CA ILE A 332 -7.79 -6.79 -7.87
C ILE A 332 -6.29 -6.79 -7.65
N SER A 333 -5.61 -5.67 -7.95
CA SER A 333 -4.16 -5.58 -7.77
C SER A 333 -3.74 -5.56 -6.29
N GLY A 334 -4.59 -5.04 -5.41
CA GLY A 334 -4.35 -5.04 -3.96
C GLY A 334 -4.40 -6.43 -3.33
N ILE A 335 -5.40 -7.26 -3.73
CA ILE A 335 -5.50 -8.63 -3.21
C ILE A 335 -4.39 -9.54 -3.75
N ILE A 336 -4.00 -9.37 -5.03
CA ILE A 336 -2.98 -10.23 -5.66
C ILE A 336 -1.57 -9.73 -5.33
N GLY A 337 -1.31 -8.42 -5.44
CA GLY A 337 0.00 -7.82 -5.20
C GLY A 337 0.43 -7.96 -3.73
N PRO A 338 0.04 -7.06 -2.85
CA PRO A 338 0.48 -7.12 -1.46
C PRO A 338 -0.20 -8.21 -0.63
N GLY A 339 -1.31 -8.79 -1.09
CA GLY A 339 -2.02 -9.87 -0.38
C GLY A 339 -1.46 -11.26 -0.72
N LEU A 340 -1.69 -11.74 -1.93
CA LEU A 340 -1.37 -13.12 -2.31
C LEU A 340 0.13 -13.34 -2.59
N SER A 341 0.82 -12.34 -3.14
CA SER A 341 2.23 -12.52 -3.52
C SER A 341 3.15 -12.86 -2.33
N PRO A 342 2.98 -12.34 -1.09
CA PRO A 342 3.79 -12.77 0.04
C PRO A 342 3.62 -14.26 0.38
N ILE A 343 2.42 -14.82 0.21
CA ILE A 343 2.18 -16.27 0.39
C ILE A 343 3.00 -17.06 -0.62
N ILE A 344 2.92 -16.67 -1.91
CA ILE A 344 3.62 -17.36 -2.99
C ILE A 344 5.14 -17.26 -2.79
N LEU A 345 5.63 -16.06 -2.48
CA LEU A 345 7.05 -15.83 -2.25
C LEU A 345 7.56 -16.58 -1.00
N GLY A 346 6.76 -16.62 0.06
CA GLY A 346 7.04 -17.40 1.26
C GLY A 346 7.05 -18.90 0.99
N ALA A 347 6.07 -19.43 0.25
CA ALA A 347 6.04 -20.85 -0.13
C ALA A 347 7.23 -21.27 -1.02
N VAL A 348 7.67 -20.37 -1.90
CA VAL A 348 8.90 -20.57 -2.69
C VAL A 348 10.12 -20.57 -1.75
N ALA A 349 10.15 -19.66 -0.77
CA ALA A 349 11.23 -19.58 0.20
C ALA A 349 11.31 -20.80 1.12
N ASP A 350 10.16 -21.30 1.60
CA ASP A 350 10.10 -22.52 2.41
C ASP A 350 10.64 -23.76 1.68
N ARG A 351 10.50 -23.81 0.35
CA ARG A 351 10.96 -24.95 -0.46
C ARG A 351 12.38 -24.76 -0.99
N TRP A 352 12.77 -23.53 -1.28
CA TRP A 352 14.07 -23.18 -1.89
C TRP A 352 14.70 -21.99 -1.14
N ASN A 353 14.36 -20.75 -1.57
CA ASN A 353 14.78 -19.50 -0.96
C ASN A 353 13.99 -18.31 -1.53
N PHE A 354 14.00 -17.16 -0.85
CA PHE A 354 13.37 -15.92 -1.32
C PHE A 354 13.99 -15.40 -2.62
N GLN A 355 15.31 -15.65 -2.84
CA GLN A 355 16.02 -15.19 -4.02
C GLN A 355 15.36 -15.69 -5.30
N ILE A 356 14.95 -16.98 -5.35
CA ILE A 356 14.27 -17.55 -6.52
C ILE A 356 12.93 -16.84 -6.75
N GLY A 357 12.14 -16.63 -5.70
CA GLY A 357 10.85 -15.96 -5.81
C GLY A 357 10.98 -14.50 -6.29
N ILE A 358 11.95 -13.76 -5.73
CA ILE A 358 12.25 -12.37 -6.12
C ILE A 358 12.78 -12.32 -7.56
N PHE A 359 13.69 -13.23 -7.95
CA PHE A 359 14.22 -13.33 -9.31
C PHE A 359 13.11 -13.56 -10.33
N VAL A 360 12.27 -14.57 -10.14
CA VAL A 360 11.17 -14.91 -11.05
C VAL A 360 10.19 -13.73 -11.14
N SER A 361 9.86 -13.13 -10.01
CA SER A 361 8.99 -11.94 -10.00
C SER A 361 9.59 -10.79 -10.81
N GLY A 362 10.89 -10.51 -10.64
CA GLY A 362 11.59 -9.46 -11.37
C GLY A 362 11.59 -9.70 -12.89
N VAL A 363 11.82 -10.94 -13.33
CA VAL A 363 11.77 -11.33 -14.75
C VAL A 363 10.36 -11.11 -15.30
N ILE A 364 9.32 -11.57 -14.60
CA ILE A 364 7.93 -11.41 -15.06
C ILE A 364 7.53 -9.94 -15.11
N ILE A 365 7.91 -9.13 -14.11
CA ILE A 365 7.69 -7.68 -14.12
C ILE A 365 8.36 -7.04 -15.33
N THR A 366 9.60 -7.41 -15.65
CA THR A 366 10.32 -6.92 -16.82
C THR A 366 9.56 -7.26 -18.11
N VAL A 367 9.14 -8.53 -18.26
CA VAL A 367 8.39 -9.00 -19.44
C VAL A 367 7.02 -8.30 -19.52
N SER A 368 6.35 -8.08 -18.39
CA SER A 368 5.05 -7.40 -18.37
C SER A 368 5.10 -5.96 -18.91
N SER A 369 6.27 -5.31 -18.90
CA SER A 369 6.45 -3.99 -19.50
C SER A 369 6.14 -3.96 -21.00
N PHE A 370 6.25 -5.09 -21.69
CA PHE A 370 5.89 -5.18 -23.11
C PHE A 370 4.38 -5.18 -23.35
N LEU A 371 3.54 -5.38 -22.33
CA LEU A 371 2.08 -5.28 -22.44
C LEU A 371 1.61 -3.88 -22.79
N PHE A 372 2.41 -2.84 -22.53
CA PHE A 372 2.10 -1.47 -22.97
C PHE A 372 1.87 -1.33 -24.48
N ARG A 373 2.38 -2.27 -25.30
CA ARG A 373 2.11 -2.27 -26.76
C ARG A 373 0.62 -2.39 -27.09
N TYR A 374 -0.16 -3.01 -26.20
CA TYR A 374 -1.59 -3.23 -26.41
C TYR A 374 -2.47 -2.04 -25.96
N LEU A 375 -1.91 -1.06 -25.27
CA LEU A 375 -2.59 0.17 -24.88
C LEU A 375 -2.33 1.22 -25.98
N LYS A 376 -3.18 1.22 -27.03
CA LYS A 376 -3.03 2.11 -28.17
C LYS A 376 -3.51 3.54 -27.89
N GLU A 377 -4.35 3.70 -26.87
CA GLU A 377 -5.05 4.94 -26.51
C GLU A 377 -4.21 5.88 -25.64
N ILE A 378 -3.00 5.45 -25.23
CA ILE A 378 -2.07 6.23 -24.39
C ILE A 378 -0.87 6.67 -25.20
#